data_7220b15e2dff88024376fe683420727f
#
_entry.id   7220b15e2dff88024376fe683420727f
#
_cell.length_a   1.000
_cell.length_b   1.000
_cell.length_c   1.000
_cell.angle_alpha   90.00
_cell.angle_beta   90.00
_cell.angle_gamma   90.00
#
_symmetry.space_group_name_H-M   'P 1'
#
loop_
_entity.id
_entity.type
_entity.pdbx_description
1 polymer ?
#
loop_
_entity_poly.entity_id
_entity_poly.type
_entity_poly.pdbx_seq_one_letter_code
_entity_poly.pdbx_strand_id
1 'polypeptide(L)'
;MLFRSLSPCLFNFYAEYIMRNTGLEKTQAGINIARRNINNLRYADNTTPMSEREDELNSLLMKLKVESENVGLKLNIQKTKIMASDPITSWEIDGETVEMVADFIFLGSKITADDDCSHEIKRCLLLVRKVMTNLDSILKSRDITLPIKVRLVKAMVFPVVMYGCESWTVKKAEPRRTDAFEL
;
A
#
# COMPACT_ATOMS: atom_id res chain seq x y z
N MET A 1 1.64 -27.90 16.90
CA MET A 1 0.92 -27.32 15.75
C MET A 1 -0.05 -26.19 16.13
N LEU A 2 -0.53 -26.10 17.34
CA LEU A 2 -1.48 -25.08 17.83
C LEU A 2 -0.93 -23.64 17.83
N PHE A 3 0.36 -23.45 18.06
CA PHE A 3 0.98 -22.11 18.17
C PHE A 3 0.96 -21.30 16.87
N ARG A 4 0.98 -21.94 15.69
CA ARG A 4 0.92 -21.22 14.39
C ARG A 4 -0.44 -20.60 14.08
N SER A 5 -1.53 -21.16 14.64
CA SER A 5 -2.89 -20.66 14.43
C SER A 5 -3.24 -19.48 15.35
N LEU A 6 -2.64 -19.41 16.54
CA LEU A 6 -2.91 -18.37 17.54
C LEU A 6 -2.10 -17.11 17.31
N SER A 7 -0.93 -17.22 16.68
CA SER A 7 0.01 -16.10 16.48
C SER A 7 -0.61 -14.90 15.74
N PRO A 8 -1.32 -15.08 14.62
CA PRO A 8 -1.97 -13.94 13.94
C PRO A 8 -3.07 -13.28 14.78
N CYS A 9 -3.85 -14.06 15.51
CA CYS A 9 -4.90 -13.54 16.38
C CYS A 9 -4.32 -12.73 17.54
N LEU A 10 -3.29 -13.26 18.19
CA LEU A 10 -2.59 -12.56 19.27
C LEU A 10 -1.93 -11.26 18.76
N PHE A 11 -1.30 -11.30 17.60
CA PHE A 11 -0.73 -10.11 16.99
C PHE A 11 -1.79 -9.04 16.73
N ASN A 12 -2.94 -9.42 16.19
CA ASN A 12 -4.05 -8.49 15.96
C ASN A 12 -4.57 -7.88 17.27
N PHE A 13 -4.63 -8.65 18.36
CA PHE A 13 -4.98 -8.11 19.67
C PHE A 13 -3.96 -7.10 20.18
N TYR A 14 -2.66 -7.36 20.03
CA TYR A 14 -1.61 -6.41 20.39
C TYR A 14 -1.70 -5.13 19.54
N ALA A 15 -1.84 -5.28 18.24
CA ALA A 15 -1.99 -4.14 17.34
C ALA A 15 -3.20 -3.27 17.69
N GLU A 16 -4.34 -3.89 18.00
CA GLU A 16 -5.55 -3.18 18.42
C GLU A 16 -5.38 -2.49 19.79
N TYR A 17 -4.74 -3.17 20.74
CA TYR A 17 -4.43 -2.60 22.06
C TYR A 17 -3.55 -1.35 21.93
N ILE A 18 -2.46 -1.41 21.17
CA ILE A 18 -1.58 -0.28 20.90
C ILE A 18 -2.37 0.89 20.31
N MET A 19 -3.18 0.64 19.29
CA MET A 19 -3.92 1.70 18.60
C MET A 19 -4.98 2.36 19.48
N ARG A 20 -5.66 1.62 20.33
CA ARG A 20 -6.61 2.18 21.31
C ARG A 20 -5.91 3.07 22.34
N ASN A 21 -4.76 2.65 22.84
CA ASN A 21 -4.00 3.39 23.85
C ASN A 21 -3.33 4.65 23.28
N THR A 22 -2.91 4.63 22.02
CA THR A 22 -2.40 5.84 21.36
C THR A 22 -3.46 6.94 21.23
N GLY A 23 -4.74 6.57 21.37
CA GLY A 23 -5.85 7.52 21.20
C GLY A 23 -6.00 8.04 19.78
N LEU A 24 -5.39 7.37 18.79
CA LEU A 24 -5.44 7.73 17.37
C LEU A 24 -6.87 7.91 16.86
N GLU A 25 -7.80 7.07 17.34
CA GLU A 25 -9.22 7.16 16.96
C GLU A 25 -9.93 8.42 17.48
N LYS A 26 -9.38 9.06 18.51
CA LYS A 26 -9.95 10.25 19.17
C LYS A 26 -9.26 11.55 18.72
N THR A 27 -8.16 11.48 17.99
CA THR A 27 -7.45 12.67 17.54
C THR A 27 -8.12 13.26 16.31
N GLN A 28 -8.14 14.59 16.21
CA GLN A 28 -8.55 15.29 15.00
C GLN A 28 -7.45 15.26 13.93
N ALA A 29 -6.25 14.79 14.28
CA ALA A 29 -5.17 14.58 13.34
C ALA A 29 -5.55 13.53 12.32
N GLY A 30 -5.19 13.75 11.06
CA GLY A 30 -5.51 12.86 9.94
C GLY A 30 -5.71 13.62 8.65
N ILE A 31 -6.04 12.90 7.60
CA ILE A 31 -6.33 13.43 6.27
C ILE A 31 -7.83 13.29 6.02
N ASN A 32 -8.48 14.37 5.60
CA ASN A 32 -9.90 14.34 5.27
C ASN A 32 -10.14 13.79 3.85
N ILE A 33 -10.65 12.57 3.75
CA ILE A 33 -11.03 11.93 2.49
C ILE A 33 -12.54 11.68 2.49
N ALA A 34 -13.26 12.26 1.53
CA ALA A 34 -14.71 12.10 1.37
C ALA A 34 -15.50 12.34 2.68
N ARG A 35 -15.16 13.38 3.43
CA ARG A 35 -15.75 13.76 4.75
C ARG A 35 -15.47 12.76 5.87
N ARG A 36 -14.50 11.88 5.71
CA ARG A 36 -14.01 11.00 6.76
C ARG A 36 -12.58 11.38 7.09
N ASN A 37 -12.30 11.53 8.37
CA ASN A 37 -10.93 11.72 8.84
C ASN A 37 -10.23 10.36 8.91
N ILE A 38 -9.16 10.19 8.11
CA ILE A 38 -8.34 8.99 8.08
C ILE A 38 -6.97 9.37 8.63
N ASN A 39 -6.62 8.82 9.77
CA ASN A 39 -5.37 9.12 10.47
C ASN A 39 -4.36 7.96 10.46
N ASN A 40 -4.77 6.77 10.01
CA ASN A 40 -3.88 5.64 9.83
C ASN A 40 -4.43 4.60 8.85
N LEU A 41 -3.53 3.88 8.19
CA LEU A 41 -3.81 2.64 7.49
C LEU A 41 -3.01 1.51 8.14
N ARG A 42 -3.63 0.34 8.27
CA ARG A 42 -3.01 -0.82 8.92
C ARG A 42 -3.19 -2.08 8.11
N TYR A 43 -2.10 -2.83 8.03
CA TYR A 43 -2.14 -4.19 7.48
C TYR A 43 -1.05 -5.02 8.14
N ALA A 44 -1.44 -6.02 8.95
CA ALA A 44 -0.54 -6.82 9.76
C ALA A 44 0.37 -5.91 10.62
N ASP A 45 1.68 -6.03 10.47
CA ASP A 45 2.70 -5.23 11.14
C ASP A 45 2.97 -3.87 10.48
N ASN A 46 2.45 -3.65 9.27
CA ASN A 46 2.58 -2.36 8.60
C ASN A 46 1.53 -1.37 9.11
N THR A 47 2.01 -0.27 9.68
CA THR A 47 1.15 0.83 10.13
C THR A 47 1.62 2.12 9.47
N THR A 48 0.70 2.83 8.83
CA THR A 48 0.96 4.11 8.17
C THR A 48 0.14 5.18 8.86
N PRO A 49 0.68 5.90 9.85
CA PRO A 49 0.03 7.09 10.40
C PRO A 49 0.00 8.20 9.36
N MET A 50 -1.06 8.99 9.35
CA MET A 50 -1.28 10.08 8.41
C MET A 50 -1.73 11.33 9.14
N SER A 51 -1.25 12.50 8.71
CA SER A 51 -1.67 13.81 9.18
C SER A 51 -1.44 14.86 8.10
N GLU A 52 -2.19 15.96 8.16
CA GLU A 52 -1.96 17.14 7.32
C GLU A 52 -0.77 17.99 7.82
N ARG A 53 -0.32 17.76 9.07
CA ARG A 53 0.73 18.55 9.72
C ARG A 53 1.86 17.68 10.23
N GLU A 54 3.08 18.16 10.09
CA GLU A 54 4.30 17.48 10.51
C GLU A 54 4.37 17.24 12.03
N ASP A 55 4.04 18.27 12.82
CA ASP A 55 4.03 18.20 14.29
C ASP A 55 3.02 17.17 14.82
N GLU A 56 1.85 17.10 14.20
CA GLU A 56 0.83 16.09 14.52
C GLU A 56 1.31 14.70 14.16
N LEU A 57 1.91 14.50 12.98
CA LEU A 57 2.44 13.21 12.56
C LEU A 57 3.54 12.74 13.52
N ASN A 58 4.43 13.63 13.92
CA ASN A 58 5.47 13.32 14.90
C ASN A 58 4.87 12.90 16.25
N SER A 59 3.89 13.64 16.75
CA SER A 59 3.18 13.29 17.97
C SER A 59 2.52 11.92 17.90
N LEU A 60 1.88 11.58 16.77
CA LEU A 60 1.25 10.28 16.54
C LEU A 60 2.29 9.15 16.52
N LEU A 61 3.40 9.38 15.83
CA LEU A 61 4.48 8.41 15.70
C LEU A 61 5.15 8.11 17.05
N MET A 62 5.41 9.15 17.85
CA MET A 62 6.01 8.99 19.18
C MET A 62 5.08 8.25 20.15
N LYS A 63 3.77 8.55 20.13
CA LYS A 63 2.78 7.78 20.89
C LYS A 63 2.74 6.32 20.47
N LEU A 64 2.71 6.05 19.15
CA LEU A 64 2.71 4.70 18.60
C LEU A 64 3.96 3.94 19.06
N LYS A 65 5.12 4.58 19.03
CA LYS A 65 6.38 4.00 19.48
C LYS A 65 6.31 3.62 20.96
N VAL A 66 5.93 4.55 21.84
CA VAL A 66 5.85 4.31 23.29
C VAL A 66 4.90 3.15 23.61
N GLU A 67 3.70 3.14 23.01
CA GLU A 67 2.73 2.07 23.26
C GLU A 67 3.18 0.72 22.68
N SER A 68 3.93 0.73 21.57
CA SER A 68 4.53 -0.49 21.03
C SER A 68 5.62 -1.04 21.94
N GLU A 69 6.48 -0.19 22.49
CA GLU A 69 7.53 -0.58 23.42
C GLU A 69 6.96 -1.13 24.74
N ASN A 70 5.85 -0.58 25.23
CA ASN A 70 5.15 -1.08 26.42
C ASN A 70 4.70 -2.54 26.30
N VAL A 71 4.43 -3.01 25.09
CA VAL A 71 4.07 -4.41 24.80
C VAL A 71 5.24 -5.24 24.25
N GLY A 72 6.47 -4.70 24.30
CA GLY A 72 7.68 -5.39 23.85
C GLY A 72 7.91 -5.40 22.34
N LEU A 73 7.17 -4.59 21.57
CA LEU A 73 7.38 -4.40 20.13
C LEU A 73 8.23 -3.15 19.91
N LYS A 74 9.20 -3.25 19.00
CA LYS A 74 10.06 -2.12 18.64
C LYS A 74 9.79 -1.65 17.23
N LEU A 75 9.72 -0.33 17.06
CA LEU A 75 9.68 0.30 15.74
C LEU A 75 10.99 0.01 14.99
N ASN A 76 10.87 -0.45 13.76
CA ASN A 76 12.04 -0.65 12.90
C ASN A 76 12.32 0.63 12.11
N ILE A 77 13.19 1.49 12.64
CA ILE A 77 13.50 2.81 12.06
C ILE A 77 14.08 2.67 10.65
N GLN A 78 14.93 1.66 10.40
CA GLN A 78 15.52 1.44 9.08
C GLN A 78 14.51 1.06 7.99
N LYS A 79 13.37 0.46 8.38
CA LYS A 79 12.26 0.14 7.47
C LYS A 79 11.18 1.21 7.44
N THR A 80 11.20 2.12 8.41
CA THR A 80 10.26 3.24 8.47
C THR A 80 10.65 4.27 7.41
N LYS A 81 9.66 4.74 6.68
CA LYS A 81 9.84 5.75 5.63
C LYS A 81 8.81 6.84 5.80
N ILE A 82 9.18 8.05 5.42
CA ILE A 82 8.28 9.20 5.43
C ILE A 82 8.06 9.67 4.01
N MET A 83 6.81 9.94 3.69
CA MET A 83 6.40 10.56 2.44
C MET A 83 5.59 11.81 2.75
N ALA A 84 5.90 12.91 2.10
CA ALA A 84 5.19 14.17 2.21
C ALA A 84 4.99 14.80 0.83
N SER A 85 3.90 15.55 0.67
CA SER A 85 3.64 16.32 -0.56
C SER A 85 4.56 17.52 -0.67
N ASP A 86 4.89 18.14 0.47
CA ASP A 86 5.83 19.25 0.54
C ASP A 86 7.23 18.76 0.96
N PRO A 87 8.32 19.43 0.51
CA PRO A 87 9.66 19.04 0.88
C PRO A 87 9.91 19.27 2.38
N ILE A 88 10.16 18.20 3.11
CA ILE A 88 10.62 18.21 4.49
C ILE A 88 12.14 18.10 4.47
N THR A 89 12.84 18.84 5.34
CA THR A 89 14.32 18.90 5.32
C THR A 89 14.97 17.65 5.91
N SER A 90 14.46 17.15 7.03
CA SER A 90 14.94 15.94 7.70
C SER A 90 13.92 15.46 8.71
N TRP A 91 13.93 14.17 8.99
CA TRP A 91 13.11 13.57 10.05
C TRP A 91 13.94 12.62 10.88
N GLU A 92 13.87 12.75 12.18
CA GLU A 92 14.64 11.92 13.10
C GLU A 92 13.74 11.25 14.14
N ILE A 93 14.05 10.01 14.44
CA ILE A 93 13.43 9.25 15.52
C ILE A 93 14.57 8.71 16.39
N ASP A 94 14.62 9.10 17.66
CA ASP A 94 15.68 8.71 18.60
C ASP A 94 17.10 9.05 18.14
N GLY A 95 17.26 10.13 17.37
CA GLY A 95 18.56 10.52 16.81
C GLY A 95 18.98 9.72 15.58
N GLU A 96 18.13 8.81 15.09
CA GLU A 96 18.32 8.13 13.80
C GLU A 96 17.51 8.83 12.72
N THR A 97 18.15 9.14 11.59
CA THR A 97 17.49 9.77 10.44
C THR A 97 16.59 8.77 9.74
N VAL A 98 15.35 9.15 9.49
CA VAL A 98 14.37 8.35 8.75
C VAL A 98 14.47 8.67 7.26
N GLU A 99 14.43 7.65 6.42
CA GLU A 99 14.47 7.80 4.96
C GLU A 99 13.21 8.51 4.45
N MET A 100 13.42 9.60 3.72
CA MET A 100 12.34 10.30 3.02
C MET A 100 12.22 9.76 1.60
N VAL A 101 11.01 9.45 1.18
CA VAL A 101 10.75 8.85 -0.12
C VAL A 101 9.68 9.62 -0.88
N ALA A 102 9.84 9.74 -2.19
CA ALA A 102 8.84 10.32 -3.08
C ALA A 102 7.74 9.32 -3.43
N ASP A 103 8.01 8.03 -3.28
CA ASP A 103 7.08 6.95 -3.55
C ASP A 103 7.39 5.72 -2.68
N PHE A 104 6.39 4.89 -2.44
CA PHE A 104 6.57 3.60 -1.79
C PHE A 104 5.51 2.58 -2.26
N ILE A 105 5.79 1.30 -2.04
CA ILE A 105 4.84 0.23 -2.36
C ILE A 105 4.10 -0.16 -1.09
N PHE A 106 2.79 0.10 -1.07
CA PHE A 106 1.90 -0.32 0.01
C PHE A 106 0.92 -1.38 -0.51
N LEU A 107 0.94 -2.56 0.12
CA LEU A 107 0.11 -3.70 -0.27
C LEU A 107 0.19 -4.06 -1.78
N GLY A 108 1.35 -3.86 -2.38
CA GLY A 108 1.54 -4.17 -3.80
C GLY A 108 1.17 -3.06 -4.77
N SER A 109 0.61 -1.94 -4.31
CA SER A 109 0.36 -0.74 -5.12
C SER A 109 1.40 0.33 -4.85
N LYS A 110 1.87 1.01 -5.88
CA LYS A 110 2.79 2.12 -5.78
C LYS A 110 2.03 3.41 -5.48
N ILE A 111 2.34 4.03 -4.35
CA ILE A 111 1.80 5.32 -3.93
C ILE A 111 2.88 6.37 -4.13
N THR A 112 2.51 7.52 -4.67
CA THR A 112 3.41 8.67 -4.94
C THR A 112 2.92 9.90 -4.20
N ALA A 113 3.85 10.78 -3.83
CA ALA A 113 3.54 12.01 -3.11
C ALA A 113 2.82 13.06 -3.96
N ASP A 114 2.90 12.93 -5.30
CA ASP A 114 2.32 13.86 -6.28
C ASP A 114 0.94 13.45 -6.81
N ASP A 115 0.29 12.43 -6.21
CA ASP A 115 -1.00 11.86 -6.63
C ASP A 115 -1.01 11.38 -8.11
N ASP A 116 0.16 11.11 -8.72
CA ASP A 116 0.27 10.65 -10.09
C ASP A 116 0.25 9.12 -10.20
N CYS A 117 -0.90 8.57 -10.52
CA CYS A 117 -1.08 7.13 -10.73
C CYS A 117 -0.43 6.60 -12.02
N SER A 118 0.10 7.46 -12.91
CA SER A 118 0.71 7.02 -14.19
C SER A 118 1.86 6.04 -13.98
N HIS A 119 2.62 6.19 -12.90
CA HIS A 119 3.72 5.28 -12.54
C HIS A 119 3.20 3.90 -12.16
N GLU A 120 2.13 3.83 -11.38
CA GLU A 120 1.49 2.57 -10.99
C GLU A 120 0.85 1.87 -12.18
N ILE A 121 0.13 2.60 -13.03
CA ILE A 121 -0.47 2.08 -14.27
C ILE A 121 0.62 1.47 -15.17
N LYS A 122 1.72 2.19 -15.39
CA LYS A 122 2.86 1.67 -16.16
C LYS A 122 3.45 0.40 -15.55
N ARG A 123 3.60 0.35 -14.22
CA ARG A 123 4.10 -0.82 -13.49
C ARG A 123 3.16 -2.01 -13.67
N CYS A 124 1.86 -1.83 -13.51
CA CYS A 124 0.86 -2.88 -13.73
C CYS A 124 0.89 -3.39 -15.18
N LEU A 125 0.99 -2.51 -16.16
CA LEU A 125 1.12 -2.90 -17.57
C LEU A 125 2.37 -3.73 -17.85
N LEU A 126 3.49 -3.44 -17.19
CA LEU A 126 4.70 -4.26 -17.29
C LEU A 126 4.51 -5.64 -16.68
N LEU A 127 3.82 -5.73 -15.53
CA LEU A 127 3.48 -7.00 -14.88
C LEU A 127 2.58 -7.85 -15.80
N VAL A 128 1.57 -7.22 -16.40
CA VAL A 128 0.66 -7.86 -17.36
C VAL A 128 1.43 -8.41 -18.54
N ARG A 129 2.32 -7.62 -19.13
CA ARG A 129 3.19 -8.11 -20.24
C ARG A 129 3.99 -9.33 -19.84
N LYS A 130 4.56 -9.34 -18.63
CA LYS A 130 5.30 -10.49 -18.10
C LYS A 130 4.40 -11.72 -17.97
N VAL A 131 3.19 -11.58 -17.44
CA VAL A 131 2.21 -12.66 -17.34
C VAL A 131 1.81 -13.18 -18.73
N MET A 132 1.52 -12.27 -19.67
CA MET A 132 1.19 -12.62 -21.05
C MET A 132 2.33 -13.38 -21.73
N THR A 133 3.57 -12.95 -21.55
CA THR A 133 4.74 -13.65 -22.07
C THR A 133 4.87 -15.07 -21.50
N ASN A 134 4.58 -15.27 -20.22
CA ASN A 134 4.57 -16.60 -19.60
C ASN A 134 3.47 -17.51 -20.17
N LEU A 135 2.38 -16.93 -20.64
CA LEU A 135 1.26 -17.65 -21.26
C LEU A 135 1.42 -17.86 -22.77
N ASP A 136 2.44 -17.29 -23.41
CA ASP A 136 2.60 -17.20 -24.85
C ASP A 136 2.53 -18.60 -25.54
N SER A 137 3.19 -19.61 -24.97
CA SER A 137 3.16 -20.98 -25.50
C SER A 137 1.74 -21.59 -25.50
N ILE A 138 0.96 -21.31 -24.45
CA ILE A 138 -0.42 -21.77 -24.32
C ILE A 138 -1.33 -21.01 -25.28
N LEU A 139 -1.17 -19.69 -25.34
CA LEU A 139 -1.99 -18.84 -26.20
C LEU A 139 -1.76 -19.09 -27.69
N LYS A 140 -0.53 -19.46 -28.08
CA LYS A 140 -0.18 -19.83 -29.48
C LYS A 140 -0.52 -21.27 -29.82
N SER A 141 -0.75 -22.17 -28.86
CA SER A 141 -1.09 -23.58 -29.14
C SER A 141 -2.37 -23.67 -29.97
N ARG A 142 -2.36 -24.55 -30.98
CA ARG A 142 -3.54 -24.86 -31.81
C ARG A 142 -4.47 -25.89 -31.15
N ASP A 143 -3.96 -26.63 -30.17
CA ASP A 143 -4.71 -27.68 -29.48
C ASP A 143 -5.67 -27.11 -28.43
N ILE A 144 -5.48 -25.85 -28.07
CA ILE A 144 -6.28 -25.16 -27.04
C ILE A 144 -7.31 -24.26 -27.73
N THR A 145 -8.57 -24.49 -27.43
CA THR A 145 -9.69 -23.74 -28.01
C THR A 145 -9.73 -22.29 -27.53
N LEU A 146 -10.24 -21.37 -28.35
CA LEU A 146 -10.35 -19.98 -28.02
C LEU A 146 -11.08 -19.69 -26.69
N PRO A 147 -12.22 -20.36 -26.37
CA PRO A 147 -12.89 -20.14 -25.09
C PRO A 147 -12.01 -20.45 -23.87
N ILE A 148 -11.15 -21.49 -23.95
CA ILE A 148 -10.22 -21.82 -22.88
C ILE A 148 -9.14 -20.75 -22.76
N LYS A 149 -8.59 -20.26 -23.88
CA LYS A 149 -7.61 -19.16 -23.87
C LYS A 149 -8.18 -17.89 -23.22
N VAL A 150 -9.40 -17.50 -23.61
CA VAL A 150 -10.08 -16.33 -23.01
C VAL A 150 -10.30 -16.53 -21.51
N ARG A 151 -10.73 -17.72 -21.09
CA ARG A 151 -10.91 -18.03 -19.66
C ARG A 151 -9.60 -17.95 -18.89
N LEU A 152 -8.50 -18.41 -19.50
CA LEU A 152 -7.16 -18.35 -18.91
C LEU A 152 -6.69 -16.90 -18.72
N VAL A 153 -6.84 -16.07 -19.77
CA VAL A 153 -6.51 -14.65 -19.71
C VAL A 153 -7.34 -13.96 -18.64
N LYS A 154 -8.64 -14.17 -18.59
CA LYS A 154 -9.52 -13.61 -17.54
C LYS A 154 -9.10 -14.04 -16.13
N ALA A 155 -8.68 -15.28 -15.94
CA ALA A 155 -8.29 -15.77 -14.62
C ALA A 155 -6.90 -15.32 -14.17
N MET A 156 -5.96 -15.09 -15.08
CA MET A 156 -4.56 -14.82 -14.74
C MET A 156 -4.11 -13.38 -15.01
N VAL A 157 -4.66 -12.72 -16.01
CA VAL A 157 -4.24 -11.38 -16.43
C VAL A 157 -5.14 -10.31 -15.78
N PHE A 158 -6.46 -10.48 -15.81
CA PHE A 158 -7.38 -9.50 -15.25
C PHE A 158 -7.12 -9.19 -13.76
N PRO A 159 -6.87 -10.18 -12.88
CA PRO A 159 -6.56 -9.86 -11.48
C PRO A 159 -5.31 -9.00 -11.32
N VAL A 160 -4.33 -9.13 -12.20
CA VAL A 160 -3.11 -8.33 -12.16
C VAL A 160 -3.38 -6.88 -12.61
N VAL A 161 -4.22 -6.70 -13.65
CA VAL A 161 -4.61 -5.36 -14.11
C VAL A 161 -5.47 -4.64 -13.10
N MET A 162 -6.46 -5.37 -12.55
CA MET A 162 -7.48 -4.77 -11.68
C MET A 162 -7.04 -4.60 -10.22
N TYR A 163 -5.86 -5.13 -9.85
CA TYR A 163 -5.36 -5.00 -8.50
C TYR A 163 -5.02 -3.55 -8.16
N GLY A 164 -5.72 -2.97 -7.19
CA GLY A 164 -5.52 -1.59 -6.74
C GLY A 164 -6.04 -0.52 -7.70
N CYS A 165 -6.74 -0.89 -8.79
CA CYS A 165 -7.23 0.07 -9.78
C CYS A 165 -8.33 0.99 -9.24
N GLU A 166 -8.99 0.61 -8.15
CA GLU A 166 -10.02 1.42 -7.48
C GLU A 166 -9.49 2.76 -6.92
N SER A 167 -8.19 2.83 -6.68
CA SER A 167 -7.52 4.05 -6.19
C SER A 167 -6.95 4.92 -7.31
N TRP A 168 -7.05 4.50 -8.59
CA TRP A 168 -6.43 5.24 -9.68
C TRP A 168 -7.26 6.45 -10.10
N THR A 169 -6.62 7.61 -10.08
CA THR A 169 -7.13 8.82 -10.74
C THR A 169 -6.66 8.82 -12.19
N VAL A 170 -7.50 8.34 -13.11
CA VAL A 170 -7.13 8.20 -14.54
C VAL A 170 -7.22 9.55 -15.24
N LYS A 171 -6.09 10.10 -15.67
CA LYS A 171 -6.06 11.32 -16.50
C LYS A 171 -6.55 11.03 -17.92
N LYS A 172 -7.17 12.00 -18.58
CA LYS A 172 -7.77 11.87 -19.94
C LYS A 172 -6.88 11.21 -21.01
N ALA A 173 -5.56 11.21 -20.84
CA ALA A 173 -4.62 10.60 -21.80
C ALA A 173 -4.39 9.09 -21.58
N GLU A 174 -4.82 8.54 -20.47
CA GLU A 174 -4.54 7.15 -20.09
C GLU A 174 -5.60 6.12 -20.47
N PRO A 175 -6.91 6.47 -20.66
CA PRO A 175 -7.90 5.52 -21.17
C PRO A 175 -7.45 4.84 -22.45
N ARG A 176 -6.81 5.58 -23.37
CA ARG A 176 -6.27 5.01 -24.62
C ARG A 176 -5.22 3.91 -24.45
N ARG A 177 -4.51 3.89 -23.32
CA ARG A 177 -3.51 2.86 -23.00
C ARG A 177 -4.14 1.62 -22.38
N THR A 178 -5.22 1.80 -21.62
CA THR A 178 -6.01 0.71 -21.04
C THR A 178 -6.88 0.05 -22.08
N ASP A 179 -7.53 0.84 -22.97
CA ASP A 179 -8.37 0.35 -24.07
C ASP A 179 -7.58 -0.49 -25.08
N ALA A 180 -6.29 -0.19 -25.29
CA ALA A 180 -5.41 -0.99 -26.14
C ALA A 180 -5.15 -2.42 -25.61
N PHE A 181 -5.58 -2.72 -24.38
CA PHE A 181 -5.49 -4.05 -23.76
C PHE A 181 -6.76 -4.89 -23.95
N GLU A 182 -7.90 -4.25 -24.27
CA GLU A 182 -9.18 -4.93 -24.46
C GLU A 182 -9.41 -5.38 -25.91
N LEU A 183 -8.57 -4.94 -26.85
CA LEU A 183 -8.56 -5.34 -28.26
C LEU A 183 -7.54 -6.44 -28.53
#